data_5325f1b2565f91cc94e872979d7b1df3
#
_entry.id   5325f1b2565f91cc94e872979d7b1df3
#
_cell.length_a   1.000
_cell.length_b   1.000
_cell.length_c   1.000
_cell.angle_alpha   90.00
_cell.angle_beta   90.00
_cell.angle_gamma   90.00
#
_symmetry.space_group_name_H-M   'P 1'
#
loop_
_entity.id
_entity.type
_entity.pdbx_description
1 polymer ?
#
loop_
_entity_poly.entity_id
_entity_poly.type
_entity_poly.pdbx_seq_one_letter_code
_entity_poly.pdbx_strand_id
1 'polypeptide(L)'
;MTLSEMVKAAYENSKAHGFHDKMPGDDSPGGRGVTAEDLLKRLESLPEKLALIHSEVSEALEEYREKGEGCLRIEFDAKGKPIGLWSELADVVIRVGDLCGMLSVDLEHAVTQKMIYNKGRPFKHGKVC
;
A
#
# COMPACT_ATOMS: atom_id res chain seq x y z
N MET A 1 -2.39 -14.60 6.28
CA MET A 1 -1.29 -13.74 5.85
C MET A 1 -1.14 -12.60 6.85
N THR A 2 0.07 -12.40 7.38
CA THR A 2 0.36 -11.25 8.24
C THR A 2 0.56 -9.99 7.41
N LEU A 3 0.54 -8.84 8.07
CA LEU A 3 0.79 -7.58 7.39
C LEU A 3 2.23 -7.52 6.85
N SER A 4 3.21 -8.05 7.60
CA SER A 4 4.59 -8.15 7.16
C SER A 4 4.74 -9.07 5.94
N GLU A 5 4.04 -10.18 5.89
CA GLU A 5 4.01 -11.07 4.72
C GLU A 5 3.42 -10.36 3.50
N MET A 6 2.35 -9.60 3.69
CA MET A 6 1.72 -8.83 2.61
C MET A 6 2.68 -7.77 2.05
N VAL A 7 3.36 -7.02 2.92
CA VAL A 7 4.36 -6.03 2.50
C VAL A 7 5.45 -6.67 1.66
N LYS A 8 5.99 -7.80 2.13
CA LYS A 8 7.03 -8.54 1.41
C LYS A 8 6.53 -8.99 0.03
N ALA A 9 5.35 -9.61 -0.02
CA ALA A 9 4.78 -10.10 -1.26
C ALA A 9 4.49 -8.98 -2.27
N ALA A 10 3.94 -7.85 -1.81
CA ALA A 10 3.65 -6.71 -2.66
C ALA A 10 4.93 -6.11 -3.25
N TYR A 11 5.95 -5.93 -2.43
CA TYR A 11 7.23 -5.39 -2.87
C TYR A 11 7.95 -6.33 -3.84
N GLU A 12 8.04 -7.62 -3.54
CA GLU A 12 8.67 -8.60 -4.41
C GLU A 12 7.96 -8.70 -5.76
N ASN A 13 6.63 -8.67 -5.76
CA ASN A 13 5.85 -8.68 -7.00
C ASN A 13 6.11 -7.43 -7.84
N SER A 14 6.16 -6.28 -7.22
CA SER A 14 6.45 -5.00 -7.87
C SER A 14 7.85 -5.01 -8.51
N LYS A 15 8.85 -5.49 -7.80
CA LYS A 15 10.20 -5.65 -8.33
C LYS A 15 10.25 -6.62 -9.53
N ALA A 16 9.56 -7.75 -9.40
CA ALA A 16 9.52 -8.76 -10.47
C ALA A 16 8.90 -8.21 -11.77
N HIS A 17 8.04 -7.22 -11.66
CA HIS A 17 7.39 -6.57 -12.81
C HIS A 17 8.11 -5.28 -13.29
N GLY A 18 9.32 -5.02 -12.78
CA GLY A 18 10.17 -3.93 -13.26
C GLY A 18 9.88 -2.55 -12.69
N PHE A 19 8.97 -2.42 -11.73
CA PHE A 19 8.59 -1.11 -11.18
C PHE A 19 9.70 -0.45 -10.35
N HIS A 20 10.71 -1.22 -9.95
CA HIS A 20 11.83 -0.74 -9.13
C HIS A 20 13.19 -0.95 -9.77
N ASP A 21 13.26 -1.16 -11.09
CA ASP A 21 14.50 -1.50 -11.79
C ASP A 21 15.60 -0.45 -11.66
N LYS A 22 15.23 0.84 -11.53
CA LYS A 22 16.16 1.96 -11.40
C LYS A 22 16.37 2.43 -9.97
N MET A 23 15.80 1.72 -9.01
CA MET A 23 15.87 2.09 -7.61
C MET A 23 17.26 1.80 -7.04
N PRO A 24 17.87 2.73 -6.29
CA PRO A 24 19.18 2.49 -5.69
C PRO A 24 19.15 1.40 -4.63
N GLY A 25 20.24 0.64 -4.56
CA GLY A 25 20.38 -0.49 -3.64
C GLY A 25 19.96 -1.80 -4.28
N ASP A 26 20.40 -2.90 -3.71
CA ASP A 26 20.07 -4.25 -4.14
C ASP A 26 19.81 -5.13 -2.93
N ASP A 27 18.53 -5.28 -2.59
CA ASP A 27 18.06 -6.10 -1.47
C ASP A 27 17.65 -7.51 -1.89
N SER A 28 18.00 -7.93 -3.11
CA SER A 28 17.80 -9.30 -3.53
C SER A 28 18.76 -10.25 -2.79
N PRO A 29 18.42 -11.55 -2.71
CA PRO A 29 19.34 -12.53 -2.11
C PRO A 29 20.71 -12.48 -2.79
N GLY A 30 21.78 -12.29 -2.00
CA GLY A 30 23.15 -12.16 -2.52
C GLY A 30 23.50 -10.78 -3.09
N GLY A 31 22.58 -9.80 -3.05
CA GLY A 31 22.84 -8.44 -3.46
C GLY A 31 23.71 -7.67 -2.47
N ARG A 32 24.13 -6.46 -2.86
CA ARG A 32 25.00 -5.61 -2.02
C ARG A 32 24.28 -4.99 -0.80
N GLY A 33 22.97 -5.14 -0.74
CA GLY A 33 22.14 -4.54 0.31
C GLY A 33 21.72 -3.11 -0.01
N VAL A 34 21.04 -2.50 0.96
CA VAL A 34 20.50 -1.14 0.84
C VAL A 34 21.08 -0.30 1.96
N THR A 35 21.85 0.74 1.59
CA THR A 35 22.46 1.67 2.54
C THR A 35 21.46 2.76 2.96
N ALA A 36 21.80 3.53 4.02
CA ALA A 36 21.04 4.70 4.42
C ALA A 36 20.97 5.73 3.28
N GLU A 37 22.07 5.90 2.53
CA GLU A 37 22.10 6.79 1.37
C GLU A 37 21.15 6.32 0.27
N ASP A 38 21.09 5.01 0.01
CA ASP A 38 20.14 4.44 -0.95
C ASP A 38 18.69 4.74 -0.55
N LEU A 39 18.36 4.58 0.74
CA LEU A 39 17.02 4.88 1.25
C LEU A 39 16.65 6.35 1.09
N LEU A 40 17.60 7.27 1.33
CA LEU A 40 17.35 8.70 1.11
C LEU A 40 17.07 9.00 -0.34
N LYS A 41 17.75 8.34 -1.27
CA LYS A 41 17.48 8.49 -2.70
C LYS A 41 16.14 7.88 -3.10
N ARG A 42 15.79 6.71 -2.55
CA ARG A 42 14.46 6.10 -2.75
C ARG A 42 13.34 7.03 -2.28
N LEU A 43 13.59 7.77 -1.21
CA LEU A 43 12.62 8.71 -0.65
C LEU A 43 12.22 9.82 -1.64
N GLU A 44 13.06 10.13 -2.63
CA GLU A 44 12.73 11.12 -3.67
C GLU A 44 11.50 10.73 -4.49
N SER A 45 11.17 9.44 -4.60
CA SER A 45 9.98 8.96 -5.28
C SER A 45 8.73 8.94 -4.41
N LEU A 46 8.83 9.26 -3.12
CA LEU A 46 7.71 9.19 -2.19
C LEU A 46 6.50 10.04 -2.62
N PRO A 47 6.65 11.29 -3.07
CA PRO A 47 5.49 12.05 -3.50
C PRO A 47 4.70 11.39 -4.63
N GLU A 48 5.38 10.82 -5.62
CA GLU A 48 4.75 10.07 -6.71
C GLU A 48 4.03 8.83 -6.20
N LYS A 49 4.65 8.07 -5.30
CA LYS A 49 4.04 6.86 -4.72
C LYS A 49 2.79 7.19 -3.91
N LEU A 50 2.82 8.27 -3.13
CA LEU A 50 1.65 8.73 -2.38
C LEU A 50 0.53 9.20 -3.32
N ALA A 51 0.87 9.88 -4.42
CA ALA A 51 -0.10 10.29 -5.42
C ALA A 51 -0.80 9.09 -6.07
N LEU A 52 -0.05 8.00 -6.32
CA LEU A 52 -0.63 6.76 -6.85
C LEU A 52 -1.59 6.11 -5.85
N ILE A 53 -1.27 6.13 -4.56
CA ILE A 53 -2.19 5.66 -3.52
C ILE A 53 -3.47 6.50 -3.51
N HIS A 54 -3.35 7.82 -3.61
CA HIS A 54 -4.50 8.73 -3.74
C HIS A 54 -5.37 8.38 -4.94
N SER A 55 -4.77 8.03 -6.07
CA SER A 55 -5.53 7.68 -7.28
C SER A 55 -6.37 6.42 -7.07
N GLU A 56 -5.85 5.41 -6.37
CA GLU A 56 -6.63 4.20 -6.06
C GLU A 56 -7.81 4.51 -5.11
N VAL A 57 -7.62 5.40 -4.16
CA VAL A 57 -8.71 5.86 -3.29
C VAL A 57 -9.78 6.59 -4.10
N SER A 58 -9.36 7.42 -5.06
CA SER A 58 -10.30 8.11 -5.96
C SER A 58 -11.08 7.14 -6.84
N GLU A 59 -10.44 6.08 -7.33
CA GLU A 59 -11.09 5.04 -8.11
C GLU A 59 -12.12 4.27 -7.26
N ALA A 60 -11.82 4.01 -6.00
CA ALA A 60 -12.77 3.42 -5.06
C ALA A 60 -14.00 4.32 -4.87
N LEU A 61 -13.81 5.62 -4.76
CA LEU A 61 -14.89 6.59 -4.64
C LEU A 61 -15.76 6.60 -5.91
N GLU A 62 -15.16 6.49 -7.09
CA GLU A 62 -15.90 6.41 -8.36
C GLU A 62 -16.76 5.16 -8.44
N GLU A 63 -16.32 4.03 -7.90
CA GLU A 63 -17.16 2.82 -7.85
C GLU A 63 -18.46 3.07 -7.07
N TYR A 64 -18.38 3.79 -5.95
CA TYR A 64 -19.56 4.18 -5.21
C TYR A 64 -20.46 5.16 -5.98
N ARG A 65 -19.87 6.16 -6.62
CA ARG A 65 -20.61 7.17 -7.39
C ARG A 65 -21.38 6.55 -8.55
N GLU A 66 -20.79 5.56 -9.21
CA GLU A 66 -21.40 4.91 -10.36
C GLU A 66 -22.45 3.87 -9.98
N LYS A 67 -22.20 3.11 -8.90
CA LYS A 67 -22.99 1.91 -8.57
C LYS A 67 -23.82 2.05 -7.28
N GLY A 68 -23.57 3.07 -6.45
CA GLY A 68 -24.25 3.19 -5.16
C GLY A 68 -24.08 1.93 -4.33
N GLU A 69 -25.17 1.36 -3.82
CA GLU A 69 -25.15 0.12 -3.02
C GLU A 69 -24.56 -1.07 -3.79
N GLY A 70 -24.66 -1.05 -5.12
CA GLY A 70 -24.11 -2.10 -5.98
C GLY A 70 -22.58 -2.22 -5.91
N CYS A 71 -21.87 -1.18 -5.40
CA CYS A 71 -20.42 -1.23 -5.25
C CYS A 71 -19.96 -2.26 -4.23
N LEU A 72 -20.85 -2.74 -3.35
CA LEU A 72 -20.51 -3.77 -2.36
C LEU A 72 -20.36 -5.16 -2.95
N ARG A 73 -20.74 -5.36 -4.21
CA ARG A 73 -20.57 -6.67 -4.88
C ARG A 73 -19.12 -6.94 -5.21
N ILE A 74 -18.69 -8.19 -4.99
CA ILE A 74 -17.39 -8.66 -5.47
C ILE A 74 -17.58 -9.08 -6.92
N GLU A 75 -16.86 -8.45 -7.83
CA GLU A 75 -17.01 -8.66 -9.26
C GLU A 75 -15.69 -9.01 -9.93
N PHE A 76 -15.81 -9.77 -11.03
CA PHE A 76 -14.68 -10.11 -11.89
C PHE A 76 -15.09 -9.80 -13.34
N ASP A 77 -14.12 -9.35 -14.15
CA ASP A 77 -14.38 -9.15 -15.57
C ASP A 77 -14.37 -10.50 -16.33
N ALA A 78 -14.58 -10.43 -17.65
CA ALA A 78 -14.62 -11.61 -18.50
C ALA A 78 -13.31 -12.41 -18.53
N LYS A 79 -12.20 -11.79 -18.15
CA LYS A 79 -10.86 -12.41 -18.09
C LYS A 79 -10.49 -12.89 -16.68
N GLY A 80 -11.41 -12.77 -15.72
CA GLY A 80 -11.18 -13.16 -14.35
C GLY A 80 -10.44 -12.11 -13.51
N LYS A 81 -10.28 -10.88 -14.01
CA LYS A 81 -9.66 -9.80 -13.25
C LYS A 81 -10.64 -9.28 -12.19
N PRO A 82 -10.22 -9.19 -10.91
CA PRO A 82 -11.04 -8.53 -9.89
C PRO A 82 -11.28 -7.06 -10.26
N ILE A 83 -12.52 -6.61 -10.15
CA ILE A 83 -12.91 -5.23 -10.42
C ILE A 83 -13.87 -4.73 -9.34
N GLY A 84 -14.08 -3.42 -9.28
CA GLY A 84 -15.01 -2.79 -8.36
C GLY A 84 -14.36 -2.32 -7.06
N LEU A 85 -15.19 -1.89 -6.11
CA LEU A 85 -14.74 -1.27 -4.85
C LEU A 85 -13.72 -2.15 -4.10
N TRP A 86 -14.00 -3.44 -3.96
CA TRP A 86 -13.11 -4.34 -3.23
C TRP A 86 -11.72 -4.42 -3.87
N SER A 87 -11.68 -4.43 -5.21
CA SER A 87 -10.42 -4.44 -5.96
C SER A 87 -9.64 -3.15 -5.74
N GLU A 88 -10.30 -1.99 -5.79
CA GLU A 88 -9.64 -0.70 -5.59
C GLU A 88 -9.12 -0.55 -4.16
N LEU A 89 -9.88 -1.02 -3.16
CA LEU A 89 -9.39 -1.02 -1.77
C LEU A 89 -8.19 -1.96 -1.60
N ALA A 90 -8.20 -3.11 -2.27
CA ALA A 90 -7.05 -4.01 -2.28
C ALA A 90 -5.83 -3.34 -2.90
N ASP A 91 -6.00 -2.60 -4.00
CA ASP A 91 -4.91 -1.88 -4.66
C ASP A 91 -4.32 -0.80 -3.74
N VAL A 92 -5.14 -0.09 -2.95
CA VAL A 92 -4.65 0.84 -1.93
C VAL A 92 -3.71 0.13 -0.96
N VAL A 93 -4.12 -1.01 -0.42
CA VAL A 93 -3.33 -1.78 0.56
C VAL A 93 -2.04 -2.31 -0.08
N ILE A 94 -2.13 -2.84 -1.30
CA ILE A 94 -0.97 -3.36 -2.03
C ILE A 94 0.05 -2.25 -2.32
N ARG A 95 -0.40 -1.07 -2.76
CA ARG A 95 0.51 0.06 -2.99
C ARG A 95 1.17 0.56 -1.70
N VAL A 96 0.43 0.57 -0.59
CA VAL A 96 1.01 0.90 0.73
C VAL A 96 2.08 -0.14 1.09
N GLY A 97 1.80 -1.43 0.90
CA GLY A 97 2.75 -2.51 1.15
C GLY A 97 4.03 -2.38 0.32
N ASP A 98 3.87 -2.13 -0.97
CA ASP A 98 5.00 -1.92 -1.88
C ASP A 98 5.86 -0.73 -1.43
N LEU A 99 5.23 0.39 -1.09
CA LEU A 99 5.92 1.57 -0.59
C LEU A 99 6.72 1.27 0.69
N CYS A 100 6.12 0.58 1.62
CA CYS A 100 6.78 0.19 2.87
C CYS A 100 7.97 -0.75 2.61
N GLY A 101 7.83 -1.70 1.69
CA GLY A 101 8.93 -2.57 1.29
C GLY A 101 10.09 -1.78 0.67
N MET A 102 9.77 -0.86 -0.22
CA MET A 102 10.76 0.00 -0.87
C MET A 102 11.55 0.85 0.13
N LEU A 103 10.91 1.37 1.17
CA LEU A 103 11.53 2.24 2.18
C LEU A 103 11.98 1.50 3.44
N SER A 104 11.86 0.18 3.48
CA SER A 104 12.21 -0.64 4.65
C SER A 104 11.44 -0.23 5.91
N VAL A 105 10.16 0.13 5.75
CA VAL A 105 9.28 0.47 6.87
C VAL A 105 8.62 -0.80 7.41
N ASP A 106 8.73 -1.02 8.72
CA ASP A 106 8.00 -2.08 9.40
C ASP A 106 6.55 -1.64 9.63
N LEU A 107 5.70 -1.89 8.63
CA LEU A 107 4.31 -1.46 8.65
C LEU A 107 3.51 -2.16 9.75
N GLU A 108 3.75 -3.45 9.98
CA GLU A 108 3.05 -4.20 11.02
C GLU A 108 3.30 -3.59 12.42
N HIS A 109 4.55 -3.25 12.71
CA HIS A 109 4.90 -2.56 13.94
C HIS A 109 4.23 -1.19 14.03
N ALA A 110 4.29 -0.40 12.97
CA ALA A 110 3.68 0.93 12.92
C ALA A 110 2.17 0.87 13.15
N VAL A 111 1.47 -0.05 12.49
CA VAL A 111 0.03 -0.24 12.67
C VAL A 111 -0.29 -0.68 14.09
N THR A 112 0.47 -1.65 14.62
CA THR A 112 0.27 -2.16 15.99
C THR A 112 0.39 -1.03 17.00
N GLN A 113 1.45 -0.22 16.92
CA GLN A 113 1.66 0.90 17.84
C GLN A 113 0.56 1.96 17.70
N LYS A 114 0.14 2.25 16.48
CA LYS A 114 -0.92 3.23 16.25
C LYS A 114 -2.27 2.75 16.79
N MET A 115 -2.58 1.47 16.63
CA MET A 115 -3.81 0.89 17.17
C MET A 115 -3.84 0.91 18.70
N ILE A 116 -2.71 0.60 19.34
CA ILE A 116 -2.58 0.68 20.80
C ILE A 116 -2.84 2.11 21.27
N TYR A 117 -2.21 3.09 20.64
CA TYR A 117 -2.41 4.50 20.98
C TYR A 117 -3.88 4.91 20.79
N ASN A 118 -4.49 4.55 19.66
CA ASN A 118 -5.86 4.92 19.36
C ASN A 118 -6.86 4.32 20.36
N LYS A 119 -6.61 3.12 20.85
CA LYS A 119 -7.46 2.46 21.86
C LYS A 119 -7.56 3.26 23.15
N GLY A 120 -6.49 3.97 23.53
CA GLY A 120 -6.44 4.79 24.74
C GLY A 120 -6.95 6.22 24.56
N ARG A 121 -7.36 6.62 23.35
CA ARG A 121 -7.82 8.00 23.08
C ARG A 121 -9.24 8.24 23.58
N PRO A 122 -9.62 9.53 23.87
CA PRO A 122 -10.98 9.89 24.25
C PRO A 122 -12.02 9.52 23.17
N PHE A 123 -13.28 9.48 23.56
CA PHE A 123 -14.40 9.26 22.64
C PHE A 123 -14.28 10.16 21.40
N LYS A 124 -14.40 9.56 20.19
CA LYS A 124 -14.18 10.22 18.90
C LYS A 124 -12.78 10.85 18.77
N HIS A 125 -11.79 10.31 19.49
CA HIS A 125 -10.42 10.83 19.50
C HIS A 125 -10.34 12.32 19.85
N GLY A 126 -11.29 12.83 20.65
CA GLY A 126 -11.39 14.25 20.98
C GLY A 126 -12.00 15.13 19.88
N LYS A 127 -12.44 14.55 18.76
CA LYS A 127 -13.06 15.27 17.66
C LYS A 127 -14.58 15.38 17.84
N VAL A 128 -15.14 16.45 17.30
CA VAL A 128 -16.59 16.67 17.34
C VAL A 128 -17.33 15.73 16.37
N CYS A 129 -16.68 15.35 15.29
CA CYS A 129 -17.28 14.50 14.25
C CYS A 129 -16.37 13.33 13.87
#